data_59ab7c6066828ae0adb8a92daf701079
#
_entry.id   59ab7c6066828ae0adb8a92daf701079
#
_cell.length_a   1.000
_cell.length_b   1.000
_cell.length_c   1.000
_cell.angle_alpha   90.00
_cell.angle_beta   90.00
_cell.angle_gamma   90.00
#
_symmetry.space_group_name_H-M   'P 1'
#
loop_
_entity.id
_entity.type
_entity.pdbx_description
1 polymer ?
#
loop_
_entity_poly.entity_id
_entity_poly.type
_entity_poly.pdbx_seq_one_letter_code
_entity_poly.pdbx_strand_id
1 'polypeptide(L)'
;MQRSGVKAVLQPCRHPLQSECMLTDTPPPSSTQIQVAVVMRRERVQGAMSRWQPWRWVLADVVPNEAAFGEEPRQLRHGDEEEQWLHPGFLVQLHRDDAEGYYLNATTDAPCWFVMWRLEEQATVAAEPIARPVMVSLSYYDAGRWLDAQETVEQVPAPVEIVQWLSGFVEENHVPEPKRRRRPESFRSLQDRFG
;
A
#
# COMPACT_ATOMS: atom_id res chain seq x y z
N MET A 1 -40.04 44.94 52.97
CA MET A 1 -40.25 43.73 52.15
C MET A 1 -39.38 43.86 50.89
N GLN A 2 -38.19 43.29 50.96
CA GLN A 2 -37.18 43.34 49.86
C GLN A 2 -37.15 41.99 49.17
N ARG A 3 -37.34 41.98 47.87
CA ARG A 3 -37.16 40.80 47.03
C ARG A 3 -35.79 40.91 46.34
N SER A 4 -34.86 40.06 46.78
CA SER A 4 -33.55 39.88 46.16
C SER A 4 -33.72 39.06 44.86
N GLY A 5 -33.37 39.68 43.71
CA GLY A 5 -33.25 39.00 42.43
C GLY A 5 -31.88 38.40 42.24
N VAL A 6 -31.82 37.07 42.13
CA VAL A 6 -30.61 36.36 41.80
C VAL A 6 -30.46 36.37 40.26
N LYS A 7 -29.43 37.08 39.77
CA LYS A 7 -29.03 37.01 38.35
C LYS A 7 -28.21 35.75 38.10
N ALA A 8 -28.74 34.82 37.35
CA ALA A 8 -28.02 33.70 36.79
C ALA A 8 -27.05 34.17 35.72
N VAL A 9 -25.76 34.03 35.94
CA VAL A 9 -24.68 34.27 34.92
C VAL A 9 -24.52 32.98 34.11
N LEU A 10 -24.94 33.02 32.86
CA LEU A 10 -24.67 31.98 31.90
C LEU A 10 -23.20 32.07 31.47
N GLN A 11 -22.39 31.08 31.87
CA GLN A 11 -21.06 30.87 31.36
C GLN A 11 -21.14 30.17 29.98
N PRO A 12 -20.39 30.62 28.95
CA PRO A 12 -20.30 29.89 27.68
C PRO A 12 -19.40 28.68 27.83
N CYS A 13 -19.94 27.49 27.53
CA CYS A 13 -19.20 26.26 27.36
C CYS A 13 -18.19 26.41 26.21
N ARG A 14 -16.93 26.55 26.52
CA ARG A 14 -15.83 26.35 25.58
C ARG A 14 -15.60 24.86 25.42
N HIS A 15 -15.96 24.33 24.27
CA HIS A 15 -15.49 23.04 23.80
C HIS A 15 -14.16 23.25 23.06
N PRO A 16 -13.07 22.64 23.51
CA PRO A 16 -11.92 22.45 22.65
C PRO A 16 -12.11 21.10 21.93
N LEU A 17 -12.57 21.14 20.69
CA LEU A 17 -12.35 20.04 19.74
C LEU A 17 -10.89 20.11 19.30
N GLN A 18 -9.99 19.65 20.15
CA GLN A 18 -8.67 19.24 19.74
C GLN A 18 -8.79 17.76 19.37
N SER A 19 -9.00 17.54 18.09
CA SER A 19 -8.71 16.26 17.45
C SER A 19 -7.19 16.13 17.45
N GLU A 20 -6.64 15.57 18.53
CA GLU A 20 -5.28 15.06 18.55
C GLU A 20 -5.25 13.88 17.59
N CYS A 21 -4.75 14.16 16.39
CA CYS A 21 -4.22 13.16 15.49
C CYS A 21 -3.04 12.53 16.24
N MET A 22 -3.27 11.41 16.92
CA MET A 22 -2.20 10.60 17.49
C MET A 22 -1.42 10.03 16.31
N LEU A 23 -0.34 10.74 15.95
CA LEU A 23 0.76 10.15 15.20
C LEU A 23 1.28 9.01 16.08
N THR A 24 0.93 7.79 15.73
CA THR A 24 1.57 6.61 16.29
C THR A 24 2.99 6.60 15.76
N ASP A 25 3.90 7.12 16.57
CA ASP A 25 5.34 7.12 16.32
C ASP A 25 5.83 5.66 16.53
N THR A 26 5.52 4.81 15.56
CA THR A 26 6.01 3.42 15.54
C THR A 26 7.44 3.47 15.02
N PRO A 27 8.45 3.10 15.83
CA PRO A 27 9.83 3.10 15.35
C PRO A 27 9.98 2.17 14.14
N PRO A 28 10.83 2.53 13.17
CA PRO A 28 11.06 1.68 12.00
C PRO A 28 11.52 0.29 12.41
N PRO A 29 11.10 -0.76 11.70
CA PRO A 29 11.48 -2.12 12.02
C PRO A 29 13.01 -2.28 11.94
N SER A 30 13.61 -2.80 13.00
CA SER A 30 15.05 -3.08 13.08
C SER A 30 15.48 -4.36 12.35
N SER A 31 14.52 -5.10 11.81
CA SER A 31 14.74 -6.36 11.07
C SER A 31 14.54 -6.15 9.57
N THR A 32 15.07 -7.06 8.77
CA THR A 32 14.87 -7.08 7.30
C THR A 32 13.50 -7.64 6.91
N GLN A 33 12.61 -7.88 7.86
CA GLN A 33 11.28 -8.44 7.60
C GLN A 33 10.23 -7.79 8.50
N ILE A 34 9.02 -7.65 7.97
CA ILE A 34 7.84 -7.16 8.69
C ILE A 34 6.63 -8.01 8.33
N GLN A 35 5.67 -8.06 9.24
CA GLN A 35 4.36 -8.66 8.97
C GLN A 35 3.35 -7.55 8.72
N VAL A 36 2.54 -7.74 7.67
CA VAL A 36 1.51 -6.80 7.27
C VAL A 36 0.17 -7.51 7.05
N ALA A 37 -0.89 -6.74 7.11
CA ALA A 37 -2.23 -7.16 6.71
C ALA A 37 -2.69 -6.29 5.54
N VAL A 38 -3.43 -6.89 4.62
CA VAL A 38 -3.95 -6.21 3.41
C VAL A 38 -5.43 -5.95 3.58
N VAL A 39 -5.86 -4.74 3.28
CA VAL A 39 -7.27 -4.36 3.24
C VAL A 39 -7.74 -4.28 1.80
N MET A 40 -8.65 -5.19 1.44
CA MET A 40 -9.34 -5.17 0.15
C MET A 40 -10.70 -4.50 0.30
N ARG A 41 -11.10 -3.71 -0.69
CA ARG A 41 -12.38 -3.04 -0.73
C ARG A 41 -13.16 -3.44 -1.97
N ARG A 42 -14.41 -3.79 -1.78
CA ARG A 42 -15.40 -3.95 -2.84
C ARG A 42 -16.25 -2.69 -2.87
N GLU A 43 -16.27 -2.01 -3.99
CA GLU A 43 -17.00 -0.75 -4.15
C GLU A 43 -17.93 -0.76 -5.35
N ARG A 44 -18.98 0.02 -5.27
CA ARG A 44 -19.94 0.16 -6.35
C ARG A 44 -19.37 0.95 -7.51
N VAL A 45 -19.47 0.38 -8.72
CA VAL A 45 -19.04 1.05 -9.95
C VAL A 45 -20.07 2.10 -10.34
N GLN A 46 -19.60 3.34 -10.55
CA GLN A 46 -20.42 4.45 -10.99
C GLN A 46 -20.41 4.58 -12.52
N GLY A 47 -21.50 5.12 -13.09
CA GLY A 47 -21.60 5.43 -14.52
C GLY A 47 -22.07 4.26 -15.39
N ALA A 48 -21.83 4.34 -16.70
CA ALA A 48 -22.37 3.42 -17.71
C ALA A 48 -21.93 1.96 -17.54
N MET A 49 -20.72 1.75 -16.99
CA MET A 49 -20.16 0.41 -16.75
C MET A 49 -20.87 -0.34 -15.63
N SER A 50 -21.55 0.35 -14.70
CA SER A 50 -22.27 -0.28 -13.57
C SER A 50 -23.36 -1.26 -14.00
N ARG A 51 -23.86 -1.14 -15.25
CA ARG A 51 -24.85 -2.06 -15.83
C ARG A 51 -24.28 -3.47 -16.06
N TRP A 52 -22.99 -3.55 -16.38
CA TRP A 52 -22.32 -4.81 -16.71
C TRP A 52 -21.48 -5.35 -15.54
N GLN A 53 -20.89 -4.44 -14.77
CA GLN A 53 -20.07 -4.74 -13.59
C GLN A 53 -20.49 -3.79 -12.47
N PRO A 54 -21.48 -4.15 -11.66
CA PRO A 54 -21.99 -3.27 -10.60
C PRO A 54 -21.01 -3.08 -9.45
N TRP A 55 -20.06 -4.01 -9.28
CA TRP A 55 -19.05 -4.03 -8.22
C TRP A 55 -17.65 -4.25 -8.76
N ARG A 56 -16.67 -3.67 -8.10
CA ARG A 56 -15.27 -3.97 -8.34
C ARG A 56 -14.51 -4.11 -7.02
N TRP A 57 -13.50 -4.96 -7.05
CA TRP A 57 -12.54 -5.05 -5.97
C TRP A 57 -11.36 -4.13 -6.25
N VAL A 58 -10.84 -3.49 -5.19
CA VAL A 58 -9.67 -2.63 -5.21
C VAL A 58 -8.86 -2.82 -3.94
N LEU A 59 -7.57 -2.62 -4.03
CA LEU A 59 -6.69 -2.53 -2.87
C LEU A 59 -6.99 -1.23 -2.13
N ALA A 60 -7.37 -1.32 -0.86
CA ALA A 60 -7.67 -0.16 -0.04
C ALA A 60 -6.45 0.31 0.75
N ASP A 61 -5.73 -0.62 1.40
CA ASP A 61 -4.58 -0.28 2.24
C ASP A 61 -3.71 -1.51 2.54
N VAL A 62 -2.48 -1.25 3.03
CA VAL A 62 -1.59 -2.23 3.65
C VAL A 62 -1.16 -1.69 5.01
N VAL A 63 -1.50 -2.40 6.07
CA VAL A 63 -1.29 -1.98 7.45
C VAL A 63 -0.38 -2.94 8.21
N PRO A 64 0.31 -2.52 9.28
CA PRO A 64 1.05 -3.45 10.12
C PRO A 64 0.14 -4.57 10.64
N ASN A 65 0.65 -5.81 10.67
CA ASN A 65 -0.12 -6.93 11.18
C ASN A 65 -0.11 -6.94 12.70
N GLU A 66 -1.28 -6.98 13.30
CA GLU A 66 -1.46 -7.05 14.75
C GLU A 66 -1.95 -8.44 15.16
N ALA A 67 -1.52 -8.92 16.33
CA ALA A 67 -1.98 -10.20 16.87
C ALA A 67 -3.51 -10.28 17.03
N ALA A 68 -4.16 -9.14 17.25
CA ALA A 68 -5.62 -9.03 17.35
C ALA A 68 -6.35 -9.29 16.02
N PHE A 69 -5.65 -9.28 14.88
CA PHE A 69 -6.26 -9.55 13.58
C PHE A 69 -6.56 -11.04 13.36
N GLY A 70 -5.87 -11.93 14.08
CA GLY A 70 -6.01 -13.39 13.88
C GLY A 70 -5.27 -13.85 12.62
N GLU A 71 -5.64 -15.03 12.14
CA GLU A 71 -5.01 -15.65 10.96
C GLU A 71 -5.94 -15.70 9.73
N GLU A 72 -7.25 -15.60 9.96
CA GLU A 72 -8.25 -15.73 8.90
C GLU A 72 -8.73 -14.37 8.39
N PRO A 73 -9.11 -14.29 7.10
CA PRO A 73 -9.75 -13.11 6.55
C PRO A 73 -11.03 -12.77 7.29
N ARG A 74 -11.22 -11.48 7.55
CA ARG A 74 -12.43 -10.99 8.23
C ARG A 74 -13.00 -9.74 7.58
N GLN A 75 -14.31 -9.63 7.60
CA GLN A 75 -15.01 -8.45 7.13
C GLN A 75 -14.90 -7.33 8.17
N LEU A 76 -14.33 -6.18 7.77
CA LEU A 76 -14.22 -4.97 8.60
C LEU A 76 -15.47 -4.10 8.49
N ARG A 77 -16.01 -4.00 7.29
CA ARG A 77 -17.19 -3.19 6.98
C ARG A 77 -18.08 -3.92 5.99
N HIS A 78 -19.37 -3.83 6.24
CA HIS A 78 -20.40 -4.29 5.33
C HIS A 78 -21.42 -3.17 5.13
N GLY A 79 -21.67 -2.76 3.88
CA GLY A 79 -22.63 -1.72 3.52
C GLY A 79 -23.11 -1.86 2.09
N ASP A 80 -24.18 -1.11 1.76
CA ASP A 80 -24.82 -1.18 0.44
C ASP A 80 -23.98 -0.61 -0.69
N GLU A 81 -22.98 0.24 -0.37
CA GLU A 81 -22.11 0.91 -1.34
C GLU A 81 -20.67 0.39 -1.31
N GLU A 82 -20.23 -0.17 -0.19
CA GLU A 82 -18.89 -0.74 -0.05
C GLU A 82 -18.82 -1.86 0.99
N GLU A 83 -17.88 -2.76 0.77
CA GLU A 83 -17.45 -3.77 1.73
C GLU A 83 -15.94 -3.71 1.90
N GLN A 84 -15.44 -3.96 3.11
CA GLN A 84 -14.01 -4.02 3.38
C GLN A 84 -13.65 -5.34 4.06
N TRP A 85 -12.57 -5.94 3.59
CA TRP A 85 -12.04 -7.20 4.09
C TRP A 85 -10.58 -7.05 4.47
N LEU A 86 -10.24 -7.51 5.66
CA LEU A 86 -8.86 -7.59 6.16
C LEU A 86 -8.32 -8.99 5.92
N HIS A 87 -7.13 -9.07 5.33
CA HIS A 87 -6.39 -10.30 5.13
C HIS A 87 -5.06 -10.20 5.89
N PRO A 88 -4.92 -10.86 7.06
CA PRO A 88 -3.72 -10.79 7.89
C PRO A 88 -2.62 -11.73 7.42
N GLY A 89 -1.41 -11.59 8.02
CA GLY A 89 -0.39 -12.62 8.00
C GLY A 89 0.57 -12.61 6.81
N PHE A 90 0.69 -11.51 6.05
CA PHE A 90 1.68 -11.39 4.98
C PHE A 90 3.05 -11.04 5.56
N LEU A 91 4.05 -11.88 5.28
CA LEU A 91 5.44 -11.60 5.60
C LEU A 91 6.11 -10.89 4.41
N VAL A 92 6.59 -9.68 4.63
CA VAL A 92 7.40 -8.92 3.67
C VAL A 92 8.84 -8.94 4.15
N GLN A 93 9.73 -9.51 3.33
CA GLN A 93 11.14 -9.62 3.61
C GLN A 93 11.96 -8.92 2.52
N LEU A 94 12.93 -8.09 2.93
CA LEU A 94 13.86 -7.45 2.01
C LEU A 94 15.07 -8.36 1.77
N HIS A 95 15.38 -8.56 0.50
CA HIS A 95 16.50 -9.39 0.03
C HIS A 95 17.55 -8.53 -0.69
N ARG A 96 18.83 -8.79 -0.43
CA ARG A 96 19.93 -8.01 -1.05
C ARG A 96 19.93 -8.09 -2.57
N ASP A 97 19.55 -9.24 -3.11
CA ASP A 97 19.51 -9.47 -4.56
C ASP A 97 18.44 -8.62 -5.27
N ASP A 98 17.43 -8.13 -4.54
CA ASP A 98 16.38 -7.25 -5.05
C ASP A 98 16.60 -5.75 -4.71
N ALA A 99 17.80 -5.39 -4.20
CA ALA A 99 18.09 -4.02 -3.75
C ALA A 99 17.86 -2.95 -4.83
N GLU A 100 18.08 -3.25 -6.11
CA GLU A 100 17.77 -2.37 -7.23
C GLU A 100 16.25 -2.14 -7.38
N GLY A 101 15.44 -3.19 -7.23
CA GLY A 101 13.98 -3.08 -7.28
C GLY A 101 13.41 -2.21 -6.15
N TYR A 102 14.01 -2.29 -4.96
CA TYR A 102 13.67 -1.43 -3.83
C TYR A 102 14.15 0.01 -4.03
N TYR A 103 15.35 0.20 -4.57
CA TYR A 103 15.87 1.52 -4.92
C TYR A 103 14.95 2.24 -5.91
N LEU A 104 14.47 1.55 -6.95
CA LEU A 104 13.55 2.11 -7.91
C LEU A 104 12.25 2.60 -7.26
N ASN A 105 11.72 1.86 -6.28
CA ASN A 105 10.52 2.28 -5.53
C ASN A 105 10.83 3.43 -4.57
N ALA A 106 11.88 3.30 -3.74
CA ALA A 106 12.23 4.26 -2.71
C ALA A 106 12.58 5.66 -3.27
N THR A 107 13.04 5.74 -4.53
CA THR A 107 13.43 7.00 -5.19
C THR A 107 12.30 7.64 -6.00
N THR A 108 11.09 7.07 -6.01
CA THR A 108 9.91 7.71 -6.61
C THR A 108 9.38 8.84 -5.73
N ASP A 109 8.58 9.74 -6.31
CA ASP A 109 7.89 10.79 -5.55
C ASP A 109 6.83 10.23 -4.57
N ALA A 110 6.37 9.02 -4.80
CA ALA A 110 5.37 8.34 -3.99
C ALA A 110 5.70 6.84 -3.85
N PRO A 111 6.65 6.47 -2.96
CA PRO A 111 6.93 5.07 -2.68
C PRO A 111 5.70 4.32 -2.23
N CYS A 112 5.53 3.09 -2.69
CA CYS A 112 4.29 2.36 -2.51
C CYS A 112 4.49 0.87 -2.21
N TRP A 113 3.46 0.26 -1.65
CA TRP A 113 3.27 -1.16 -1.58
C TRP A 113 2.74 -1.68 -2.92
N PHE A 114 3.22 -2.83 -3.36
CA PHE A 114 2.66 -3.59 -4.46
C PHE A 114 1.98 -4.82 -3.91
N VAL A 115 0.74 -5.04 -4.30
CA VAL A 115 -0.06 -6.20 -3.88
C VAL A 115 -0.58 -6.92 -5.11
N MET A 116 -0.19 -8.19 -5.23
CA MET A 116 -0.79 -9.10 -6.19
C MET A 116 -1.98 -9.78 -5.55
N TRP A 117 -3.13 -9.76 -6.23
CA TRP A 117 -4.34 -10.39 -5.73
C TRP A 117 -5.13 -11.08 -6.84
N ARG A 118 -5.99 -12.00 -6.46
CA ARG A 118 -6.88 -12.74 -7.35
C ARG A 118 -8.28 -12.79 -6.76
N LEU A 119 -9.30 -12.86 -7.62
CA LEU A 119 -10.65 -13.19 -7.16
C LEU A 119 -10.72 -14.69 -6.85
N GLU A 120 -11.37 -15.07 -5.75
CA GLU A 120 -11.63 -16.47 -5.46
C GLU A 120 -12.45 -17.11 -6.58
N GLU A 121 -12.15 -18.36 -6.94
CA GLU A 121 -12.97 -19.13 -7.89
C GLU A 121 -14.31 -19.57 -7.26
N GLN A 122 -14.28 -19.83 -5.97
CA GLN A 122 -15.45 -20.23 -5.18
C GLN A 122 -15.46 -19.49 -3.85
N ALA A 123 -16.64 -19.15 -3.38
CA ALA A 123 -16.83 -18.53 -2.07
C ALA A 123 -16.33 -19.44 -0.94
N THR A 124 -15.48 -18.94 -0.05
CA THR A 124 -14.91 -19.73 1.07
C THR A 124 -15.31 -19.17 2.43
N VAL A 125 -15.15 -17.88 2.66
CA VAL A 125 -15.43 -17.21 3.96
C VAL A 125 -16.62 -16.25 3.90
N ALA A 126 -17.11 -15.95 2.70
CA ALA A 126 -18.26 -15.07 2.46
C ALA A 126 -19.32 -15.78 1.61
N ALA A 127 -20.49 -15.17 1.41
CA ALA A 127 -21.53 -15.70 0.54
C ALA A 127 -21.17 -15.63 -0.95
N GLU A 128 -20.30 -14.70 -1.33
CA GLU A 128 -19.77 -14.52 -2.69
C GLU A 128 -18.24 -14.55 -2.67
N PRO A 129 -17.59 -14.89 -3.83
CA PRO A 129 -16.14 -14.83 -3.93
C PRO A 129 -15.57 -13.46 -3.59
N ILE A 130 -14.53 -13.42 -2.78
CA ILE A 130 -13.83 -12.21 -2.38
C ILE A 130 -12.47 -12.08 -3.09
N ALA A 131 -11.94 -10.87 -3.16
CA ALA A 131 -10.58 -10.65 -3.62
C ALA A 131 -9.59 -11.12 -2.56
N ARG A 132 -8.69 -12.02 -2.95
CA ARG A 132 -7.63 -12.56 -2.09
C ARG A 132 -6.28 -12.01 -2.47
N PRO A 133 -5.63 -11.24 -1.60
CA PRO A 133 -4.22 -10.94 -1.74
C PRO A 133 -3.41 -12.23 -1.72
N VAL A 134 -2.41 -12.32 -2.59
CA VAL A 134 -1.53 -13.48 -2.72
C VAL A 134 -0.12 -13.14 -2.27
N MET A 135 0.39 -11.98 -2.69
CA MET A 135 1.73 -11.51 -2.35
C MET A 135 1.74 -9.99 -2.13
N VAL A 136 2.62 -9.56 -1.23
CA VAL A 136 2.90 -8.15 -0.94
C VAL A 136 4.40 -7.92 -1.08
N SER A 137 4.80 -6.86 -1.77
CA SER A 137 6.21 -6.50 -1.95
C SER A 137 6.41 -4.99 -1.98
N LEU A 138 7.66 -4.56 -1.79
CA LEU A 138 8.15 -3.21 -2.04
C LEU A 138 9.08 -3.15 -3.26
N SER A 139 9.35 -4.30 -3.91
CA SER A 139 10.22 -4.38 -5.08
C SER A 139 9.45 -4.03 -6.36
N TYR A 140 9.94 -3.02 -7.08
CA TYR A 140 9.42 -2.67 -8.40
C TYR A 140 9.55 -3.83 -9.40
N TYR A 141 10.59 -4.67 -9.23
CA TYR A 141 10.80 -5.84 -10.08
C TYR A 141 9.78 -6.95 -9.83
N ASP A 142 9.34 -7.15 -8.58
CA ASP A 142 8.26 -8.09 -8.28
C ASP A 142 6.97 -7.67 -8.97
N ALA A 143 6.60 -6.40 -8.84
CA ALA A 143 5.43 -5.87 -9.50
C ALA A 143 5.49 -6.05 -11.02
N GLY A 144 6.65 -5.78 -11.65
CA GLY A 144 6.88 -6.01 -13.07
C GLY A 144 6.71 -7.47 -13.47
N ARG A 145 7.32 -8.40 -12.72
CA ARG A 145 7.20 -9.85 -12.98
C ARG A 145 5.75 -10.34 -12.89
N TRP A 146 4.98 -9.85 -11.91
CA TRP A 146 3.58 -10.22 -11.76
C TRP A 146 2.71 -9.68 -12.90
N LEU A 147 2.93 -8.43 -13.32
CA LEU A 147 2.25 -7.83 -14.46
C LEU A 147 2.56 -8.58 -15.77
N ASP A 148 3.82 -8.97 -15.98
CA ASP A 148 4.23 -9.77 -17.15
C ASP A 148 3.56 -11.15 -17.15
N ALA A 149 3.29 -11.71 -15.96
CA ALA A 149 2.53 -12.94 -15.80
C ALA A 149 1.00 -12.75 -15.90
N GLN A 150 0.52 -11.56 -16.25
CA GLN A 150 -0.90 -11.21 -16.37
C GLN A 150 -1.68 -11.29 -15.05
N GLU A 151 -0.99 -11.14 -13.92
CA GLU A 151 -1.63 -11.08 -12.61
C GLU A 151 -2.21 -9.68 -12.34
N THR A 152 -3.21 -9.62 -11.48
CA THR A 152 -3.74 -8.34 -11.01
C THR A 152 -2.83 -7.78 -9.93
N VAL A 153 -2.23 -6.62 -10.21
CA VAL A 153 -1.35 -5.91 -9.28
C VAL A 153 -1.89 -4.50 -9.06
N GLU A 154 -2.06 -4.15 -7.82
CA GLU A 154 -2.43 -2.80 -7.41
C GLU A 154 -1.42 -2.25 -6.42
N GLN A 155 -1.42 -0.92 -6.26
CA GLN A 155 -0.48 -0.23 -5.39
C GLN A 155 -1.20 0.76 -4.48
N VAL A 156 -0.69 0.92 -3.26
CA VAL A 156 -1.08 1.97 -2.31
C VAL A 156 0.16 2.63 -1.73
N PRO A 157 0.11 3.92 -1.36
CA PRO A 157 1.25 4.61 -0.78
C PRO A 157 1.77 3.88 0.46
N ALA A 158 3.08 3.77 0.59
CA ALA A 158 3.71 3.23 1.79
C ALA A 158 3.77 4.32 2.87
N PRO A 159 3.50 4.00 4.16
CA PRO A 159 3.69 4.91 5.27
C PRO A 159 5.14 5.38 5.39
N VAL A 160 5.36 6.55 6.00
CA VAL A 160 6.68 7.16 6.11
C VAL A 160 7.71 6.27 6.82
N GLU A 161 7.28 5.50 7.81
CA GLU A 161 8.11 4.56 8.57
C GLU A 161 8.62 3.42 7.68
N ILE A 162 7.77 2.95 6.78
CA ILE A 162 8.12 1.90 5.80
C ILE A 162 9.06 2.46 4.73
N VAL A 163 8.83 3.68 4.28
CA VAL A 163 9.73 4.36 3.33
C VAL A 163 11.11 4.56 3.95
N GLN A 164 11.20 4.96 5.21
CA GLN A 164 12.46 5.10 5.94
C GLN A 164 13.17 3.75 6.10
N TRP A 165 12.45 2.71 6.47
CA TRP A 165 12.98 1.35 6.57
C TRP A 165 13.52 0.85 5.23
N LEU A 166 12.77 1.05 4.14
CA LEU A 166 13.17 0.68 2.80
C LEU A 166 14.43 1.45 2.36
N SER A 167 14.44 2.78 2.59
CA SER A 167 15.57 3.63 2.23
C SER A 167 16.85 3.26 2.98
N GLY A 168 16.75 2.95 4.28
CA GLY A 168 17.89 2.48 5.07
C GLY A 168 18.45 1.16 4.52
N PHE A 169 17.59 0.21 4.16
CA PHE A 169 18.01 -1.04 3.53
C PHE A 169 18.70 -0.80 2.18
N VAL A 170 18.18 0.09 1.36
CA VAL A 170 18.74 0.46 0.05
C VAL A 170 20.11 1.11 0.22
N GLU A 171 20.28 2.04 1.15
CA GLU A 171 21.56 2.71 1.43
C GLU A 171 22.67 1.70 1.81
N GLU A 172 22.32 0.64 2.54
CA GLU A 172 23.26 -0.39 2.97
C GLU A 172 23.60 -1.43 1.88
N ASN A 173 22.64 -1.72 0.99
CA ASN A 173 22.73 -2.91 0.12
C ASN A 173 22.74 -2.60 -1.38
N HIS A 174 22.30 -1.41 -1.82
CA HIS A 174 22.28 -1.05 -3.22
C HIS A 174 23.60 -0.44 -3.66
N VAL A 175 24.23 -1.03 -4.68
CA VAL A 175 25.43 -0.50 -5.32
C VAL A 175 25.06 0.00 -6.72
N PRO A 176 25.09 1.33 -6.97
CA PRO A 176 24.75 1.86 -8.29
C PRO A 176 25.69 1.32 -9.36
N GLU A 177 25.17 0.64 -10.38
CA GLU A 177 25.97 0.28 -11.52
C GLU A 177 26.35 1.53 -12.33
N PRO A 178 27.65 1.75 -12.66
CA PRO A 178 28.05 2.85 -13.49
C PRO A 178 27.45 2.68 -14.90
N LYS A 179 26.62 3.65 -15.33
CA LYS A 179 26.00 3.67 -16.66
C LYS A 179 27.10 3.68 -17.74
N ARG A 180 27.48 2.51 -18.25
CA ARG A 180 28.36 2.41 -19.43
C ARG A 180 27.52 2.83 -20.65
N ARG A 181 27.72 4.06 -21.12
CA ARG A 181 27.23 4.47 -22.44
C ARG A 181 27.94 3.64 -23.51
N ARG A 182 27.38 2.51 -23.92
CA ARG A 182 27.76 1.86 -25.16
C ARG A 182 27.31 2.77 -26.31
N ARG A 183 28.27 3.40 -26.97
CA ARG A 183 28.00 4.11 -28.21
C ARG A 183 27.64 3.06 -29.25
N PRO A 184 26.46 3.10 -29.90
CA PRO A 184 26.10 2.16 -30.95
C PRO A 184 27.13 2.24 -32.09
N GLU A 185 27.53 1.10 -32.65
CA GLU A 185 28.52 1.04 -33.78
C GLU A 185 28.03 1.74 -35.04
N SER A 186 26.72 2.03 -35.15
CA SER A 186 26.09 2.75 -36.25
C SER A 186 26.55 4.21 -36.44
N PHE A 187 27.32 4.77 -35.48
CA PHE A 187 27.86 6.14 -35.57
C PHE A 187 29.32 6.22 -36.01
N ARG A 188 29.89 5.14 -36.59
CA ARG A 188 31.18 5.27 -37.27
C ARG A 188 30.98 6.11 -38.56
N SER A 189 31.83 7.12 -38.72
CA SER A 189 31.80 7.98 -39.92
C SER A 189 31.99 7.13 -41.20
N LEU A 190 31.39 7.53 -42.30
CA LEU A 190 31.56 6.83 -43.59
C LEU A 190 33.02 6.67 -44.00
N GLN A 191 33.93 7.54 -43.51
CA GLN A 191 35.38 7.47 -43.72
C GLN A 191 36.03 6.28 -43.06
N ASP A 192 35.53 5.83 -41.91
CA ASP A 192 36.08 4.66 -41.17
C ASP A 192 35.57 3.31 -41.70
N ARG A 193 34.71 3.31 -42.70
CA ARG A 193 34.15 2.09 -43.32
C ARG A 193 34.94 1.60 -44.54
N PHE A 194 35.79 2.45 -45.12
CA PHE A 194 36.55 2.17 -46.34
C PHE A 194 38.06 2.36 -46.22
N GLY A 195 38.58 2.34 -44.99
CA GLY A 195 40.03 2.33 -44.71
C GLY A 195 40.55 0.92 -44.47
#